data_e30b7a856de844f920f8daa32459c6d1
#
_entry.id   e30b7a856de844f920f8daa32459c6d1
#
_cell.length_a   1.000
_cell.length_b   1.000
_cell.length_c   1.000
_cell.angle_alpha   90.00
_cell.angle_beta   90.00
_cell.angle_gamma   90.00
#
_symmetry.space_group_name_H-M   'P 1'
#
loop_
_entity.id
_entity.type
_entity.pdbx_description
1 polymer ?
#
loop_
_entity_poly.entity_id
_entity_poly.type
_entity_poly.pdbx_seq_one_letter_code
_entity_poly.pdbx_strand_id
1 'polypeptide(L)'
;MSKIEINNIYKIFGNKPQSIMPMVRDGATKDDVLEQTGHTVGLDNVSLKIEEGETFVCMGLSGSGKSTLIRHINRLIDPTEGEIHIDGTNIMNCTPDELIDWRRNRISMVFQRFGLFPHKTVMQNVGYGLEMQGKSEEDRDKVAMEKIDAVGLNGFENQFPNQLSGGMQQRVGLARALATNSDIMLMDEAFSALDPLIRSDMQKQLIDLQSELKKTIIFITHDLDESLRLGDHIGILNAGKLVQVGTPIDIIMKPADDYVKAFVKDVNRARVIKAKIIMKNVNEVNGIDKSNLIKVQEDQFIEEFLPQIVCTSANCEVVDKSGNIKGYITNKELQESLTKS
;
A
#
# COMPACT_ATOMS: atom_id res chain seq x y z
N MET A 1 10.98 -1.77 14.28
CA MET A 1 9.97 -1.92 15.38
C MET A 1 8.61 -1.77 14.75
N SER A 2 7.69 -2.64 15.15
CA SER A 2 6.33 -2.58 14.61
C SER A 2 5.68 -1.23 14.95
N LYS A 3 5.24 -0.50 13.93
CA LYS A 3 4.55 0.79 14.08
C LYS A 3 3.08 0.59 14.42
N ILE A 4 2.45 -0.39 13.75
CA ILE A 4 1.05 -0.73 13.93
C ILE A 4 0.93 -2.23 14.12
N GLU A 5 0.25 -2.65 15.19
CA GLU A 5 -0.11 -4.05 15.44
C GLU A 5 -1.63 -4.17 15.53
N ILE A 6 -2.18 -4.99 14.67
CA ILE A 6 -3.60 -5.32 14.64
C ILE A 6 -3.74 -6.75 15.16
N ASN A 7 -4.54 -6.95 16.21
CA ASN A 7 -4.65 -8.22 16.90
C ASN A 7 -6.11 -8.68 16.91
N ASN A 8 -6.40 -9.76 16.19
CA ASN A 8 -7.68 -10.47 16.16
C ASN A 8 -8.89 -9.54 15.96
N ILE A 9 -8.81 -8.64 14.98
CA ILE A 9 -9.92 -7.71 14.68
C ILE A 9 -11.06 -8.45 14.02
N TYR A 10 -12.23 -8.35 14.64
CA TYR A 10 -13.52 -8.72 14.07
C TYR A 10 -14.37 -7.49 13.87
N LYS A 11 -15.08 -7.42 12.76
CA LYS A 11 -16.10 -6.40 12.53
C LYS A 11 -17.36 -7.01 11.94
N ILE A 12 -18.43 -6.93 12.69
CA ILE A 12 -19.77 -7.34 12.28
C ILE A 12 -20.65 -6.08 12.28
N PHE A 13 -21.29 -5.82 11.15
CA PHE A 13 -22.26 -4.74 11.00
C PHE A 13 -23.67 -5.30 11.24
N GLY A 14 -24.47 -4.58 12.02
CA GLY A 14 -25.82 -4.95 12.39
C GLY A 14 -26.14 -4.57 13.83
N ASN A 15 -27.32 -4.91 14.29
CA ASN A 15 -27.75 -4.64 15.66
C ASN A 15 -27.19 -5.71 16.60
N LYS A 16 -26.59 -5.29 17.75
CA LYS A 16 -25.98 -6.17 18.75
C LYS A 16 -24.96 -7.17 18.13
N PRO A 17 -23.92 -6.71 17.45
CA PRO A 17 -23.00 -7.56 16.69
C PRO A 17 -22.30 -8.62 17.55
N GLN A 18 -22.13 -8.41 18.87
CA GLN A 18 -21.56 -9.40 19.79
C GLN A 18 -22.35 -10.70 19.86
N SER A 19 -23.66 -10.64 19.64
CA SER A 19 -24.52 -11.85 19.67
C SER A 19 -24.20 -12.83 18.51
N ILE A 20 -23.55 -12.33 17.46
CA ILE A 20 -23.21 -13.12 16.26
C ILE A 20 -21.78 -13.67 16.34
N MET A 21 -20.95 -13.18 17.25
CA MET A 21 -19.56 -13.63 17.41
C MET A 21 -19.38 -15.14 17.55
N PRO A 22 -20.20 -15.88 18.35
CA PRO A 22 -20.07 -17.33 18.41
C PRO A 22 -20.19 -18.00 17.05
N MET A 23 -21.19 -17.59 16.25
CA MET A 23 -21.43 -18.15 14.91
C MET A 23 -20.23 -17.92 13.96
N VAL A 24 -19.63 -16.69 14.00
CA VAL A 24 -18.45 -16.38 13.20
C VAL A 24 -17.24 -17.19 13.65
N ARG A 25 -17.02 -17.33 14.97
CA ARG A 25 -15.92 -18.14 15.52
C ARG A 25 -16.05 -19.63 15.21
N ASP A 26 -17.28 -20.15 15.12
CA ASP A 26 -17.58 -21.53 14.73
C ASP A 26 -17.39 -21.76 13.22
N GLY A 27 -16.97 -20.73 12.47
CA GLY A 27 -16.59 -20.85 11.06
C GLY A 27 -17.70 -20.60 10.04
N ALA A 28 -18.83 -20.02 10.45
CA ALA A 28 -19.87 -19.60 9.51
C ALA A 28 -19.31 -18.63 8.47
N THR A 29 -19.70 -18.83 7.21
CA THR A 29 -19.29 -17.93 6.13
C THR A 29 -20.00 -16.58 6.24
N LYS A 30 -19.49 -15.57 5.53
CA LYS A 30 -20.11 -14.24 5.46
C LYS A 30 -21.55 -14.31 4.93
N ASP A 31 -21.79 -15.20 3.96
CA ASP A 31 -23.10 -15.40 3.36
C ASP A 31 -24.07 -16.13 4.33
N ASP A 32 -23.60 -17.15 5.06
CA ASP A 32 -24.39 -17.82 6.11
C ASP A 32 -24.84 -16.83 7.19
N VAL A 33 -23.91 -15.97 7.65
CA VAL A 33 -24.24 -14.94 8.66
C VAL A 33 -25.29 -13.96 8.12
N LEU A 34 -25.13 -13.52 6.87
CA LEU A 34 -26.08 -12.58 6.26
C LEU A 34 -27.46 -13.21 6.10
N GLU A 35 -27.54 -14.42 5.58
CA GLU A 35 -28.82 -15.13 5.32
C GLU A 35 -29.55 -15.45 6.61
N GLN A 36 -28.85 -15.93 7.65
CA GLN A 36 -29.50 -16.40 8.87
C GLN A 36 -29.81 -15.27 9.85
N THR A 37 -29.06 -14.17 9.81
CA THR A 37 -29.15 -13.15 10.87
C THR A 37 -29.33 -11.71 10.36
N GLY A 38 -29.17 -11.47 9.06
CA GLY A 38 -29.20 -10.14 8.47
C GLY A 38 -27.96 -9.27 8.80
N HIS A 39 -26.92 -9.85 9.44
CA HIS A 39 -25.68 -9.15 9.75
C HIS A 39 -24.66 -9.32 8.63
N THR A 40 -23.76 -8.33 8.51
CA THR A 40 -22.67 -8.40 7.53
C THR A 40 -21.33 -8.50 8.24
N VAL A 41 -20.55 -9.54 7.95
CA VAL A 41 -19.16 -9.66 8.44
C VAL A 41 -18.27 -8.79 7.56
N GLY A 42 -17.70 -7.75 8.16
CA GLY A 42 -16.74 -6.86 7.50
C GLY A 42 -15.31 -7.35 7.62
N LEU A 43 -14.90 -7.79 8.82
CA LEU A 43 -13.61 -8.40 9.12
C LEU A 43 -13.80 -9.61 10.02
N ASP A 44 -13.00 -10.64 9.77
CA ASP A 44 -13.03 -11.92 10.47
C ASP A 44 -11.61 -12.32 10.87
N ASN A 45 -11.28 -12.11 12.15
CA ASN A 45 -10.03 -12.50 12.78
C ASN A 45 -8.77 -11.96 12.07
N VAL A 46 -8.76 -10.67 11.74
CA VAL A 46 -7.61 -10.06 11.04
C VAL A 46 -6.53 -9.72 12.06
N SER A 47 -5.31 -10.26 11.84
CA SER A 47 -4.11 -9.92 12.59
C SER A 47 -2.97 -9.62 11.63
N LEU A 48 -2.29 -8.49 11.82
CA LEU A 48 -1.12 -8.10 11.01
C LEU A 48 -0.25 -7.10 11.74
N LYS A 49 1.01 -7.00 11.31
CA LYS A 49 1.98 -6.01 11.80
C LYS A 49 2.50 -5.20 10.64
N ILE A 50 2.67 -3.91 10.87
CA ILE A 50 3.21 -2.96 9.91
C ILE A 50 4.42 -2.30 10.55
N GLU A 51 5.57 -2.35 9.87
CA GLU A 51 6.81 -1.79 10.38
C GLU A 51 6.87 -0.27 10.17
N GLU A 52 7.73 0.39 10.94
CA GLU A 52 7.94 1.82 10.81
C GLU A 52 8.58 2.15 9.47
N GLY A 53 8.04 3.16 8.76
CA GLY A 53 8.58 3.66 7.51
C GLY A 53 8.28 2.81 6.28
N GLU A 54 7.54 1.68 6.43
CA GLU A 54 7.14 0.85 5.29
C GLU A 54 5.87 1.35 4.60
N THR A 55 5.75 1.01 3.34
CA THR A 55 4.49 1.06 2.60
C THR A 55 3.85 -0.33 2.62
N PHE A 56 2.83 -0.50 3.46
CA PHE A 56 2.02 -1.72 3.51
C PHE A 56 0.80 -1.57 2.60
N VAL A 57 0.69 -2.45 1.62
CA VAL A 57 -0.47 -2.46 0.71
C VAL A 57 -1.46 -3.52 1.15
N CYS A 58 -2.72 -3.12 1.35
CA CYS A 58 -3.82 -4.03 1.58
C CYS A 58 -4.65 -4.15 0.31
N MET A 59 -4.64 -5.32 -0.33
CA MET A 59 -5.37 -5.57 -1.56
C MET A 59 -6.47 -6.62 -1.42
N GLY A 60 -7.34 -6.72 -2.42
CA GLY A 60 -8.43 -7.69 -2.52
C GLY A 60 -9.59 -7.15 -3.36
N LEU A 61 -10.56 -7.99 -3.69
CA LEU A 61 -11.72 -7.58 -4.48
C LEU A 61 -12.63 -6.60 -3.72
N SER A 62 -13.58 -5.99 -4.43
CA SER A 62 -14.61 -5.15 -3.81
C SER A 62 -15.37 -5.95 -2.73
N GLY A 63 -15.63 -5.32 -1.58
CA GLY A 63 -16.31 -5.98 -0.45
C GLY A 63 -15.44 -6.94 0.38
N SER A 64 -14.13 -7.08 0.12
CA SER A 64 -13.24 -7.94 0.91
C SER A 64 -12.91 -7.42 2.31
N GLY A 65 -13.25 -6.16 2.65
CA GLY A 65 -13.02 -5.58 3.99
C GLY A 65 -11.91 -4.53 4.07
N LYS A 66 -11.20 -4.22 2.98
CA LYS A 66 -10.06 -3.28 2.95
C LYS A 66 -10.37 -1.90 3.55
N SER A 67 -11.40 -1.22 3.05
CA SER A 67 -11.81 0.09 3.57
C SER A 67 -12.34 0.01 5.00
N THR A 68 -12.84 -1.14 5.41
CA THR A 68 -13.21 -1.40 6.80
C THR A 68 -11.94 -1.47 7.65
N LEU A 69 -10.92 -2.23 7.23
CA LEU A 69 -9.66 -2.36 7.95
C LEU A 69 -8.97 -1.01 8.17
N ILE A 70 -8.79 -0.21 7.12
CA ILE A 70 -8.11 1.08 7.23
C ILE A 70 -8.85 2.06 8.17
N ARG A 71 -10.20 2.00 8.19
CA ARG A 71 -11.03 2.82 9.07
C ARG A 71 -11.02 2.38 10.53
N HIS A 72 -10.52 1.19 10.85
CA HIS A 72 -10.22 0.78 12.21
C HIS A 72 -8.91 1.38 12.70
N ILE A 73 -7.88 1.52 11.83
CA ILE A 73 -6.58 2.10 12.18
C ILE A 73 -6.71 3.54 12.67
N ASN A 74 -7.57 4.36 12.05
CA ASN A 74 -7.87 5.72 12.52
C ASN A 74 -9.08 5.77 13.45
N ARG A 75 -9.63 4.60 13.79
CA ARG A 75 -10.79 4.43 14.68
C ARG A 75 -12.00 5.27 14.27
N LEU A 76 -12.20 5.46 12.94
CA LEU A 76 -13.47 5.97 12.40
C LEU A 76 -14.60 4.95 12.55
N ILE A 77 -14.24 3.67 12.67
CA ILE A 77 -15.13 2.55 12.96
C ILE A 77 -14.49 1.77 14.10
N ASP A 78 -15.22 1.53 15.18
CA ASP A 78 -14.78 0.64 16.25
C ASP A 78 -14.96 -0.82 15.83
N PRO A 79 -14.00 -1.72 16.16
CA PRO A 79 -14.15 -3.15 15.94
C PRO A 79 -15.29 -3.73 16.81
N THR A 80 -15.81 -4.89 16.43
CA THR A 80 -16.68 -5.67 17.31
C THR A 80 -15.85 -6.31 18.42
N GLU A 81 -14.68 -6.84 18.08
CA GLU A 81 -13.67 -7.36 19.01
C GLU A 81 -12.27 -7.19 18.43
N GLY A 82 -11.26 -7.28 19.30
CA GLY A 82 -9.84 -7.17 18.96
C GLY A 82 -9.22 -5.85 19.38
N GLU A 83 -7.93 -5.69 19.12
CA GLU A 83 -7.14 -4.56 19.57
C GLU A 83 -6.25 -4.02 18.45
N ILE A 84 -5.97 -2.73 18.50
CA ILE A 84 -5.02 -2.06 17.61
C ILE A 84 -4.04 -1.28 18.48
N HIS A 85 -2.76 -1.61 18.34
CA HIS A 85 -1.67 -0.92 19.00
C HIS A 85 -0.89 -0.11 17.97
N ILE A 86 -0.57 1.12 18.33
CA ILE A 86 0.26 2.01 17.51
C ILE A 86 1.32 2.61 18.42
N ASP A 87 2.58 2.43 18.06
CA ASP A 87 3.73 2.71 18.93
C ASP A 87 3.57 2.09 20.33
N GLY A 88 3.03 0.86 20.40
CA GLY A 88 2.77 0.15 21.65
C GLY A 88 1.53 0.62 22.43
N THR A 89 0.86 1.68 22.01
CA THR A 89 -0.35 2.20 22.69
C THR A 89 -1.60 1.56 22.08
N ASN A 90 -2.43 0.92 22.91
CA ASN A 90 -3.72 0.39 22.49
C ASN A 90 -4.71 1.55 22.25
N ILE A 91 -4.98 1.86 20.99
CA ILE A 91 -5.86 2.98 20.64
C ILE A 91 -7.34 2.73 20.97
N MET A 92 -7.73 1.48 21.26
CA MET A 92 -9.09 1.16 21.69
C MET A 92 -9.42 1.74 23.07
N ASN A 93 -8.41 1.97 23.89
CA ASN A 93 -8.54 2.51 25.25
C ASN A 93 -8.50 4.05 25.29
N CYS A 94 -8.23 4.73 24.18
CA CYS A 94 -8.19 6.19 24.13
C CYS A 94 -9.57 6.78 24.40
N THR A 95 -9.61 7.82 25.21
CA THR A 95 -10.78 8.68 25.41
C THR A 95 -11.11 9.44 24.10
N PRO A 96 -12.32 10.00 23.95
CA PRO A 96 -12.67 10.79 22.78
C PRO A 96 -11.69 11.95 22.49
N ASP A 97 -11.23 12.66 23.53
CA ASP A 97 -10.31 13.79 23.39
C ASP A 97 -8.91 13.34 22.96
N GLU A 98 -8.38 12.27 23.57
CA GLU A 98 -7.11 11.65 23.14
C GLU A 98 -7.18 11.17 21.69
N LEU A 99 -8.33 10.60 21.28
CA LEU A 99 -8.53 10.13 19.91
C LEU A 99 -8.58 11.28 18.91
N ILE A 100 -9.16 12.44 19.29
CA ILE A 100 -9.15 13.65 18.46
C ILE A 100 -7.72 14.17 18.30
N ASP A 101 -6.96 14.25 19.40
CA ASP A 101 -5.56 14.68 19.37
C ASP A 101 -4.71 13.73 18.52
N TRP A 102 -4.95 12.44 18.65
CA TRP A 102 -4.28 11.41 17.91
C TRP A 102 -4.51 11.53 16.40
N ARG A 103 -5.75 11.72 15.98
CA ARG A 103 -6.12 11.94 14.56
C ARG A 103 -5.54 13.23 13.99
N ARG A 104 -5.39 14.28 14.83
CA ARG A 104 -4.81 15.56 14.42
C ARG A 104 -3.31 15.46 14.11
N ASN A 105 -2.59 14.71 14.96
CA ASN A 105 -1.16 14.82 15.03
C ASN A 105 -0.42 13.59 14.47
N ARG A 106 -1.05 12.41 14.52
CA ARG A 106 -0.36 11.14 14.23
C ARG A 106 -0.80 10.47 12.94
N ILE A 107 -2.00 10.77 12.46
CA ILE A 107 -2.56 10.12 11.26
C ILE A 107 -3.06 11.16 10.27
N SER A 108 -2.74 10.94 8.99
CA SER A 108 -3.40 11.62 7.87
C SER A 108 -4.12 10.61 6.98
N MET A 109 -5.10 11.07 6.20
CA MET A 109 -5.85 10.19 5.31
C MET A 109 -6.13 10.83 3.96
N VAL A 110 -5.85 10.08 2.89
CA VAL A 110 -6.24 10.38 1.51
C VAL A 110 -7.43 9.49 1.16
N PHE A 111 -8.52 10.10 0.72
CA PHE A 111 -9.79 9.41 0.46
C PHE A 111 -9.97 9.11 -1.02
N GLN A 112 -10.71 8.05 -1.34
CA GLN A 112 -11.06 7.64 -2.69
C GLN A 112 -11.79 8.72 -3.50
N ARG A 113 -12.69 9.48 -2.87
CA ARG A 113 -13.45 10.60 -3.46
C ARG A 113 -12.88 11.96 -3.06
N PHE A 114 -11.55 12.08 -3.01
CA PHE A 114 -10.77 13.30 -2.69
C PHE A 114 -11.07 13.90 -1.30
N GLY A 115 -12.31 13.92 -0.85
CA GLY A 115 -12.73 14.44 0.46
C GLY A 115 -12.37 15.93 0.65
N LEU A 116 -12.34 16.70 -0.42
CA LEU A 116 -12.05 18.14 -0.37
C LEU A 116 -13.28 18.93 0.06
N PHE A 117 -13.03 20.03 0.76
CA PHE A 117 -14.07 20.99 1.11
C PHE A 117 -14.39 21.86 -0.12
N PRO A 118 -15.61 21.78 -0.70
CA PRO A 118 -15.91 22.45 -1.97
C PRO A 118 -15.95 23.97 -1.84
N HIS A 119 -16.13 24.50 -0.64
CA HIS A 119 -16.18 25.92 -0.31
C HIS A 119 -14.83 26.51 0.15
N LYS A 120 -13.78 25.69 0.19
CA LYS A 120 -12.40 26.10 0.52
C LYS A 120 -11.54 26.05 -0.74
N THR A 121 -10.61 26.99 -0.88
CA THR A 121 -9.61 26.97 -1.97
C THR A 121 -8.62 25.82 -1.80
N VAL A 122 -7.74 25.58 -2.79
CA VAL A 122 -6.64 24.63 -2.70
C VAL A 122 -5.78 24.91 -1.46
N MET A 123 -5.32 26.15 -1.30
CA MET A 123 -4.55 26.59 -0.12
C MET A 123 -5.24 26.25 1.19
N GLN A 124 -6.51 26.60 1.31
CA GLN A 124 -7.31 26.35 2.51
C GLN A 124 -7.58 24.86 2.74
N ASN A 125 -7.73 24.06 1.68
CA ASN A 125 -7.87 22.61 1.81
C ASN A 125 -6.58 21.98 2.32
N VAL A 126 -5.42 22.37 1.77
CA VAL A 126 -4.11 21.85 2.19
C VAL A 126 -3.79 22.28 3.62
N GLY A 127 -4.05 23.54 3.98
CA GLY A 127 -3.81 24.08 5.31
C GLY A 127 -4.79 23.62 6.40
N TYR A 128 -5.90 22.94 6.04
CA TYR A 128 -6.96 22.61 6.99
C TYR A 128 -6.49 21.75 8.18
N GLY A 129 -5.65 20.76 7.93
CA GLY A 129 -5.11 19.92 9.01
C GLY A 129 -4.28 20.74 10.02
N LEU A 130 -3.50 21.70 9.52
CA LEU A 130 -2.71 22.60 10.35
C LEU A 130 -3.60 23.59 11.13
N GLU A 131 -4.74 24.02 10.55
CA GLU A 131 -5.77 24.79 11.24
C GLU A 131 -6.30 24.00 12.45
N MET A 132 -6.58 22.71 12.27
CA MET A 132 -7.04 21.83 13.35
C MET A 132 -5.96 21.58 14.41
N GLN A 133 -4.67 21.69 14.05
CA GLN A 133 -3.53 21.64 14.98
C GLN A 133 -3.30 22.97 15.73
N GLY A 134 -4.08 24.04 15.43
CA GLY A 134 -3.97 25.34 16.07
C GLY A 134 -2.80 26.19 15.57
N LYS A 135 -2.25 25.89 14.38
CA LYS A 135 -1.19 26.70 13.77
C LYS A 135 -1.68 28.07 13.34
N SER A 136 -0.80 29.08 13.40
CA SER A 136 -1.09 30.44 12.88
C SER A 136 -1.40 30.42 11.38
N GLU A 137 -2.08 31.43 10.88
CA GLU A 137 -2.41 31.53 9.44
C GLU A 137 -1.12 31.61 8.60
N GLU A 138 -0.15 32.39 9.05
CA GLU A 138 1.15 32.54 8.38
C GLU A 138 1.90 31.20 8.28
N ASP A 139 1.98 30.42 9.37
CA ASP A 139 2.62 29.10 9.37
C ASP A 139 1.87 28.11 8.48
N ARG A 140 0.52 28.16 8.50
CA ARG A 140 -0.31 27.29 7.65
C ARG A 140 -0.08 27.55 6.17
N ASP A 141 -0.09 28.83 5.77
CA ASP A 141 0.03 29.23 4.37
C ASP A 141 1.44 28.90 3.85
N LYS A 142 2.47 29.10 4.66
CA LYS A 142 3.83 28.70 4.32
C LYS A 142 3.95 27.21 4.06
N VAL A 143 3.48 26.38 5.00
CA VAL A 143 3.56 24.90 4.85
C VAL A 143 2.64 24.43 3.71
N ALA A 144 1.43 25.00 3.58
CA ALA A 144 0.53 24.65 2.51
C ALA A 144 1.13 24.94 1.14
N MET A 145 1.81 26.09 0.97
CA MET A 145 2.50 26.43 -0.28
C MET A 145 3.61 25.45 -0.62
N GLU A 146 4.44 25.06 0.37
CA GLU A 146 5.48 24.04 0.17
C GLU A 146 4.90 22.70 -0.31
N LYS A 147 3.74 22.29 0.23
CA LYS A 147 3.11 21.01 -0.16
C LYS A 147 2.37 21.10 -1.49
N ILE A 148 1.81 22.26 -1.84
CA ILE A 148 1.24 22.54 -3.16
C ILE A 148 2.32 22.48 -4.23
N ASP A 149 3.50 23.06 -3.96
CA ASP A 149 4.66 22.97 -4.85
C ASP A 149 5.14 21.52 -5.02
N ALA A 150 5.29 20.78 -3.91
CA ALA A 150 5.74 19.40 -3.91
C ALA A 150 4.84 18.45 -4.75
N VAL A 151 3.54 18.78 -4.91
CA VAL A 151 2.60 18.00 -5.75
C VAL A 151 2.39 18.61 -7.14
N GLY A 152 3.13 19.68 -7.50
CA GLY A 152 3.07 20.32 -8.81
C GLY A 152 1.76 21.06 -9.09
N LEU A 153 1.23 21.78 -8.10
CA LEU A 153 -0.01 22.58 -8.20
C LEU A 153 0.23 24.08 -8.04
N ASN A 154 1.44 24.58 -8.35
CA ASN A 154 1.74 26.00 -8.34
C ASN A 154 0.85 26.77 -9.30
N GLY A 155 0.32 27.91 -8.85
CA GLY A 155 -0.61 28.75 -9.60
C GLY A 155 -2.08 28.39 -9.48
N PHE A 156 -2.40 27.31 -8.69
CA PHE A 156 -3.76 26.85 -8.43
C PHE A 156 -4.24 27.10 -6.99
N GLU A 157 -3.48 27.82 -6.18
CA GLU A 157 -3.66 27.99 -4.74
C GLU A 157 -5.03 28.57 -4.39
N ASN A 158 -5.51 29.51 -5.21
CA ASN A 158 -6.77 30.24 -5.02
C ASN A 158 -7.97 29.59 -5.71
N GLN A 159 -7.76 28.49 -6.44
CA GLN A 159 -8.85 27.79 -7.10
C GLN A 159 -9.65 26.92 -6.14
N PHE A 160 -10.93 26.71 -6.46
CA PHE A 160 -11.81 25.80 -5.74
C PHE A 160 -11.79 24.40 -6.37
N PRO A 161 -12.14 23.33 -5.61
CA PRO A 161 -12.13 21.98 -6.13
C PRO A 161 -12.89 21.75 -7.43
N ASN A 162 -14.02 22.43 -7.64
CA ASN A 162 -14.83 22.31 -8.84
C ASN A 162 -14.17 22.92 -10.11
N GLN A 163 -13.09 23.67 -9.96
CA GLN A 163 -12.30 24.23 -11.05
C GLN A 163 -11.11 23.35 -11.45
N LEU A 164 -10.92 22.22 -10.75
CA LEU A 164 -9.79 21.31 -10.90
C LEU A 164 -10.20 20.00 -11.60
N SER A 165 -9.27 19.44 -12.38
CA SER A 165 -9.42 18.06 -12.85
C SER A 165 -9.38 17.06 -11.69
N GLY A 166 -9.89 15.82 -11.90
CA GLY A 166 -9.83 14.76 -10.88
C GLY A 166 -8.41 14.48 -10.37
N GLY A 167 -7.42 14.44 -11.27
CA GLY A 167 -6.02 14.29 -10.90
C GLY A 167 -5.47 15.44 -10.05
N MET A 168 -5.87 16.68 -10.36
CA MET A 168 -5.50 17.84 -9.53
C MET A 168 -6.15 17.78 -8.16
N GLN A 169 -7.43 17.40 -8.08
CA GLN A 169 -8.11 17.21 -6.79
C GLN A 169 -7.41 16.15 -5.93
N GLN A 170 -6.94 15.06 -6.55
CA GLN A 170 -6.19 14.01 -5.86
C GLN A 170 -4.86 14.54 -5.33
N ARG A 171 -4.14 15.35 -6.12
CA ARG A 171 -2.90 16.01 -5.67
C ARG A 171 -3.16 16.96 -4.49
N VAL A 172 -4.27 17.70 -4.49
CA VAL A 172 -4.68 18.50 -3.32
C VAL A 172 -4.91 17.63 -2.09
N GLY A 173 -5.58 16.48 -2.25
CA GLY A 173 -5.79 15.52 -1.16
C GLY A 173 -4.48 14.97 -0.59
N LEU A 174 -3.50 14.67 -1.47
CA LEU A 174 -2.17 14.23 -1.06
C LEU A 174 -1.40 15.36 -0.35
N ALA A 175 -1.39 16.58 -0.91
CA ALA A 175 -0.76 17.74 -0.29
C ALA A 175 -1.32 18.03 1.11
N ARG A 176 -2.66 17.94 1.29
CA ARG A 176 -3.32 18.08 2.59
C ARG A 176 -2.85 17.03 3.60
N ALA A 177 -2.72 15.77 3.17
CA ALA A 177 -2.23 14.70 4.03
C ALA A 177 -0.75 14.88 4.41
N LEU A 178 0.07 15.40 3.50
CA LEU A 178 1.48 15.70 3.75
C LEU A 178 1.70 16.92 4.65
N ALA A 179 0.78 17.90 4.63
CA ALA A 179 0.92 19.16 5.36
C ALA A 179 0.94 18.96 6.88
N THR A 180 0.17 18.01 7.41
CA THR A 180 0.09 17.74 8.86
C THR A 180 1.34 17.11 9.44
N ASN A 181 2.28 16.68 8.60
CA ASN A 181 3.51 15.96 8.99
C ASN A 181 3.29 14.77 9.93
N SER A 182 2.16 14.08 9.79
CA SER A 182 1.83 12.86 10.55
C SER A 182 2.77 11.71 10.22
N ASP A 183 3.02 10.82 11.17
CA ASP A 183 3.88 9.65 10.99
C ASP A 183 3.23 8.57 10.13
N ILE A 184 1.90 8.49 10.17
CA ILE A 184 1.11 7.47 9.49
C ILE A 184 0.22 8.14 8.43
N MET A 185 0.26 7.59 7.21
CA MET A 185 -0.60 8.02 6.11
C MET A 185 -1.47 6.87 5.66
N LEU A 186 -2.78 7.06 5.72
CA LEU A 186 -3.79 6.11 5.25
C LEU A 186 -4.28 6.53 3.86
N MET A 187 -4.28 5.62 2.90
CA MET A 187 -4.68 5.89 1.52
C MET A 187 -5.75 4.87 1.08
N ASP A 188 -7.03 5.30 1.03
CA ASP A 188 -8.15 4.44 0.67
C ASP A 188 -8.47 4.58 -0.82
N GLU A 189 -8.00 3.63 -1.66
CA GLU A 189 -8.14 3.61 -3.12
C GLU A 189 -7.81 4.97 -3.78
N ALA A 190 -6.73 5.59 -3.32
CA ALA A 190 -6.40 6.97 -3.62
C ALA A 190 -6.22 7.27 -5.13
N PHE A 191 -5.88 6.28 -5.95
CA PHE A 191 -5.62 6.47 -7.37
C PHE A 191 -6.65 5.81 -8.29
N SER A 192 -7.69 5.16 -7.74
CA SER A 192 -8.66 4.38 -8.52
C SER A 192 -9.50 5.22 -9.50
N ALA A 193 -9.74 6.49 -9.15
CA ALA A 193 -10.55 7.41 -9.97
C ALA A 193 -9.75 8.18 -11.04
N LEU A 194 -8.44 7.92 -11.16
CA LEU A 194 -7.54 8.60 -12.09
C LEU A 194 -7.41 7.83 -13.42
N ASP A 195 -7.22 8.56 -14.51
CA ASP A 195 -6.82 7.95 -15.78
C ASP A 195 -5.41 7.31 -15.66
N PRO A 196 -5.07 6.33 -16.54
CA PRO A 196 -3.83 5.55 -16.40
C PRO A 196 -2.55 6.39 -16.40
N LEU A 197 -2.49 7.49 -17.17
CA LEU A 197 -1.30 8.34 -17.25
C LEU A 197 -1.08 9.10 -15.94
N ILE A 198 -2.11 9.80 -15.47
CA ILE A 198 -2.07 10.56 -14.22
C ILE A 198 -1.82 9.63 -13.03
N ARG A 199 -2.43 8.43 -13.04
CA ARG A 199 -2.20 7.39 -12.02
C ARG A 199 -0.72 7.01 -11.94
N SER A 200 -0.08 6.72 -13.08
CA SER A 200 1.34 6.37 -13.12
C SER A 200 2.23 7.49 -12.58
N ASP A 201 1.92 8.74 -12.93
CA ASP A 201 2.66 9.90 -12.43
C ASP A 201 2.51 10.07 -10.91
N MET A 202 1.27 9.90 -10.39
CA MET A 202 1.00 9.98 -8.94
C MET A 202 1.68 8.87 -8.15
N GLN A 203 1.73 7.65 -8.68
CA GLN A 203 2.45 6.54 -8.07
C GLN A 203 3.95 6.84 -8.00
N LYS A 204 4.54 7.33 -9.10
CA LYS A 204 5.95 7.72 -9.12
C LYS A 204 6.23 8.82 -8.09
N GLN A 205 5.41 9.85 -8.06
CA GLN A 205 5.53 10.95 -7.11
C GLN A 205 5.44 10.44 -5.65
N LEU A 206 4.54 9.51 -5.37
CA LEU A 206 4.43 8.90 -4.03
C LEU A 206 5.70 8.13 -3.65
N ILE A 207 6.28 7.35 -4.57
CA ILE A 207 7.54 6.63 -4.34
C ILE A 207 8.69 7.59 -4.06
N ASP A 208 8.82 8.66 -4.86
CA ASP A 208 9.87 9.67 -4.70
C ASP A 208 9.74 10.35 -3.32
N LEU A 209 8.52 10.80 -2.96
CA LEU A 209 8.23 11.39 -1.65
C LEU A 209 8.48 10.41 -0.49
N GLN A 210 8.12 9.14 -0.63
CA GLN A 210 8.33 8.13 0.41
C GLN A 210 9.82 7.86 0.66
N SER A 211 10.64 7.89 -0.38
CA SER A 211 12.09 7.72 -0.25
C SER A 211 12.73 8.79 0.65
N GLU A 212 12.17 10.00 0.64
CA GLU A 212 12.63 11.15 1.42
C GLU A 212 12.01 11.20 2.82
N LEU A 213 10.68 10.99 2.89
CA LEU A 213 9.89 11.23 4.11
C LEU A 213 9.84 10.02 5.05
N LYS A 214 10.03 8.80 4.52
CA LYS A 214 10.00 7.53 5.27
C LYS A 214 8.81 7.39 6.21
N LYS A 215 7.61 7.81 5.74
CA LYS A 215 6.37 7.68 6.49
C LYS A 215 5.87 6.23 6.46
N THR A 216 5.15 5.83 7.50
CA THR A 216 4.42 4.56 7.46
C THR A 216 3.15 4.74 6.66
N ILE A 217 3.03 4.08 5.51
CA ILE A 217 1.89 4.21 4.59
C ILE A 217 1.08 2.93 4.60
N ILE A 218 -0.24 3.05 4.79
CA ILE A 218 -1.18 1.96 4.57
C ILE A 218 -2.00 2.30 3.33
N PHE A 219 -1.77 1.56 2.25
CA PHE A 219 -2.34 1.82 0.93
C PHE A 219 -3.37 0.74 0.59
N ILE A 220 -4.62 1.14 0.35
CA ILE A 220 -5.70 0.24 -0.09
C ILE A 220 -5.84 0.33 -1.59
N THR A 221 -5.84 -0.82 -2.26
CA THR A 221 -6.14 -0.93 -3.69
C THR A 221 -6.77 -2.27 -4.04
N HIS A 222 -7.37 -2.35 -5.21
CA HIS A 222 -7.77 -3.60 -5.86
C HIS A 222 -6.89 -3.93 -7.08
N ASP A 223 -5.92 -3.06 -7.37
CA ASP A 223 -5.00 -3.19 -8.50
C ASP A 223 -3.70 -3.86 -8.03
N LEU A 224 -3.39 -5.02 -8.63
CA LEU A 224 -2.20 -5.78 -8.28
C LEU A 224 -0.92 -5.06 -8.72
N ASP A 225 -0.91 -4.43 -9.89
CA ASP A 225 0.27 -3.72 -10.40
C ASP A 225 0.63 -2.54 -9.46
N GLU A 226 -0.38 -1.83 -8.93
CA GLU A 226 -0.16 -0.83 -7.87
C GLU A 226 0.47 -1.47 -6.62
N SER A 227 -0.07 -2.61 -6.18
CA SER A 227 0.41 -3.30 -4.99
C SER A 227 1.87 -3.72 -5.13
N LEU A 228 2.23 -4.27 -6.28
CA LEU A 228 3.58 -4.75 -6.58
C LEU A 228 4.59 -3.61 -6.74
N ARG A 229 4.12 -2.44 -7.20
CA ARG A 229 4.96 -1.26 -7.44
C ARG A 229 5.22 -0.44 -6.17
N LEU A 230 4.21 -0.31 -5.32
CA LEU A 230 4.24 0.60 -4.17
C LEU A 230 4.60 -0.11 -2.86
N GLY A 231 4.24 -1.39 -2.71
CA GLY A 231 4.31 -2.10 -1.43
C GLY A 231 5.69 -2.66 -1.12
N ASP A 232 6.13 -2.44 0.12
CA ASP A 232 7.20 -3.24 0.72
C ASP A 232 6.64 -4.59 1.17
N HIS A 233 5.45 -4.59 1.77
CA HIS A 233 4.64 -5.77 2.04
C HIS A 233 3.22 -5.61 1.50
N ILE A 234 2.62 -6.73 1.12
CA ILE A 234 1.26 -6.82 0.61
C ILE A 234 0.47 -7.78 1.47
N GLY A 235 -0.68 -7.31 1.99
CA GLY A 235 -1.68 -8.14 2.64
C GLY A 235 -2.89 -8.34 1.73
N ILE A 236 -3.26 -9.59 1.47
CA ILE A 236 -4.40 -9.92 0.61
C ILE A 236 -5.60 -10.27 1.48
N LEU A 237 -6.69 -9.49 1.34
CA LEU A 237 -7.97 -9.75 1.99
C LEU A 237 -8.95 -10.44 1.07
N ASN A 238 -9.62 -11.46 1.59
CA ASN A 238 -10.75 -12.11 0.96
C ASN A 238 -11.89 -12.33 1.98
N ALA A 239 -13.11 -11.92 1.65
CA ALA A 239 -14.30 -12.09 2.49
C ALA A 239 -14.11 -11.71 3.97
N GLY A 240 -13.33 -10.66 4.27
CA GLY A 240 -13.05 -10.20 5.63
C GLY A 240 -11.84 -10.86 6.29
N LYS A 241 -11.23 -11.87 5.69
CA LYS A 241 -10.06 -12.59 6.21
C LYS A 241 -8.78 -12.15 5.53
N LEU A 242 -7.69 -12.12 6.28
CA LEU A 242 -6.35 -11.92 5.74
C LEU A 242 -5.82 -13.28 5.27
N VAL A 243 -5.70 -13.44 3.94
CA VAL A 243 -5.33 -14.72 3.29
C VAL A 243 -3.82 -14.90 3.25
N GLN A 244 -3.10 -13.84 2.90
CA GLN A 244 -1.64 -13.87 2.79
C GLN A 244 -1.06 -12.50 3.11
N VAL A 245 0.12 -12.50 3.75
CA VAL A 245 1.00 -11.32 3.88
C VAL A 245 2.38 -11.73 3.41
N GLY A 246 3.04 -10.87 2.64
CA GLY A 246 4.40 -11.10 2.17
C GLY A 246 4.93 -9.95 1.33
N THR A 247 6.19 -10.05 0.94
CA THR A 247 6.77 -9.14 -0.06
C THR A 247 6.09 -9.32 -1.42
N PRO A 248 6.17 -8.36 -2.36
CA PRO A 248 5.69 -8.53 -3.72
C PRO A 248 6.14 -9.85 -4.37
N ILE A 249 7.37 -10.26 -4.09
CA ILE A 249 7.96 -11.49 -4.61
C ILE A 249 7.33 -12.74 -3.98
N ASP A 250 7.10 -12.74 -2.65
CA ASP A 250 6.45 -13.86 -1.98
C ASP A 250 5.03 -14.08 -2.51
N ILE A 251 4.28 -12.99 -2.76
CA ILE A 251 2.93 -13.06 -3.33
C ILE A 251 2.94 -13.71 -4.73
N ILE A 252 3.91 -13.35 -5.58
CA ILE A 252 3.99 -13.87 -6.96
C ILE A 252 4.53 -15.31 -7.00
N MET A 253 5.56 -15.59 -6.20
CA MET A 253 6.30 -16.87 -6.31
C MET A 253 5.71 -17.97 -5.44
N LYS A 254 5.02 -17.61 -4.35
CA LYS A 254 4.47 -18.52 -3.33
C LYS A 254 3.06 -18.15 -2.95
N PRO A 255 2.11 -18.14 -3.92
CA PRO A 255 0.72 -17.83 -3.60
C PRO A 255 0.14 -18.85 -2.61
N ALA A 256 -0.53 -18.38 -1.55
CA ALA A 256 -0.98 -19.21 -0.44
C ALA A 256 -2.12 -20.15 -0.83
N ASP A 257 -2.99 -19.73 -1.73
CA ASP A 257 -4.15 -20.49 -2.17
C ASP A 257 -4.55 -20.17 -3.61
N ASP A 258 -5.63 -20.80 -4.09
CA ASP A 258 -6.11 -20.58 -5.46
C ASP A 258 -6.70 -19.19 -5.68
N TYR A 259 -7.18 -18.53 -4.62
CA TYR A 259 -7.62 -17.13 -4.70
C TYR A 259 -6.45 -16.19 -5.00
N VAL A 260 -5.35 -16.33 -4.29
CA VAL A 260 -4.12 -15.55 -4.54
C VAL A 260 -3.52 -15.91 -5.90
N LYS A 261 -3.49 -17.20 -6.28
CA LYS A 261 -3.04 -17.64 -7.61
C LYS A 261 -3.81 -16.96 -8.74
N ALA A 262 -5.13 -16.80 -8.57
CA ALA A 262 -5.97 -16.13 -9.57
C ALA A 262 -5.57 -14.65 -9.76
N PHE A 263 -5.16 -13.95 -8.70
CA PHE A 263 -4.66 -12.58 -8.81
C PHE A 263 -3.34 -12.50 -9.58
N VAL A 264 -2.40 -13.37 -9.29
CA VAL A 264 -1.04 -13.30 -9.86
C VAL A 264 -0.92 -13.99 -11.23
N LYS A 265 -2.00 -14.60 -11.71
CA LYS A 265 -2.00 -15.40 -12.94
C LYS A 265 -1.52 -14.63 -14.16
N ASP A 266 -1.94 -13.37 -14.31
CA ASP A 266 -1.67 -12.56 -15.51
C ASP A 266 -0.58 -11.50 -15.30
N VAL A 267 0.12 -11.56 -14.15
CA VAL A 267 1.21 -10.62 -13.84
C VAL A 267 2.39 -10.83 -14.80
N ASN A 268 2.88 -9.73 -15.34
CA ASN A 268 4.16 -9.74 -16.03
C ASN A 268 5.31 -9.80 -15.00
N ARG A 269 5.72 -11.03 -14.67
CA ARG A 269 6.78 -11.30 -13.68
C ARG A 269 8.09 -10.56 -13.97
N ALA A 270 8.39 -10.31 -15.25
CA ALA A 270 9.60 -9.59 -15.63
C ALA A 270 9.65 -8.15 -15.11
N ARG A 271 8.50 -7.53 -14.84
CA ARG A 271 8.39 -6.17 -14.28
C ARG A 271 8.59 -6.09 -12.78
N VAL A 272 8.55 -7.21 -12.09
CA VAL A 272 8.55 -7.25 -10.62
C VAL A 272 9.77 -7.96 -10.06
N ILE A 273 10.26 -8.96 -10.78
CA ILE A 273 11.38 -9.79 -10.32
C ILE A 273 12.70 -9.11 -10.70
N LYS A 274 13.53 -8.86 -9.67
CA LYS A 274 14.89 -8.32 -9.83
C LYS A 274 15.91 -9.43 -10.03
N ALA A 275 17.03 -9.11 -10.68
CA ALA A 275 18.12 -10.04 -10.96
C ALA A 275 18.61 -10.80 -9.71
N LYS A 276 18.74 -10.11 -8.57
CA LYS A 276 19.17 -10.71 -7.29
C LYS A 276 18.27 -11.83 -6.77
N ILE A 277 17.01 -11.88 -7.21
CA ILE A 277 16.03 -12.88 -6.72
C ILE A 277 16.21 -14.22 -7.42
N ILE A 278 16.61 -14.19 -8.68
CA ILE A 278 16.72 -15.40 -9.52
C ILE A 278 18.16 -15.84 -9.76
N MET A 279 19.14 -15.01 -9.36
CA MET A 279 20.55 -15.37 -9.48
C MET A 279 20.89 -16.54 -8.56
N LYS A 280 21.79 -17.40 -9.02
CA LYS A 280 22.50 -18.36 -8.17
C LYS A 280 23.81 -17.76 -7.71
N ASN A 281 24.18 -18.04 -6.47
CA ASN A 281 25.46 -17.58 -5.93
C ASN A 281 26.63 -18.16 -6.73
N VAL A 282 27.75 -17.42 -6.76
CA VAL A 282 28.97 -17.79 -7.51
C VAL A 282 29.40 -19.22 -7.22
N ASN A 283 29.24 -19.69 -5.97
CA ASN A 283 29.65 -21.02 -5.51
C ASN A 283 28.68 -22.16 -5.91
N GLU A 284 27.46 -21.82 -6.35
CA GLU A 284 26.41 -22.81 -6.67
C GLU A 284 26.36 -23.15 -8.16
N VAL A 285 27.11 -22.42 -8.96
CA VAL A 285 27.07 -22.57 -10.43
C VAL A 285 28.35 -23.18 -10.96
N ASN A 286 28.30 -24.46 -11.28
CA ASN A 286 29.37 -25.15 -11.98
C ASN A 286 29.08 -25.18 -13.49
N GLY A 287 30.05 -24.76 -14.33
CA GLY A 287 29.99 -24.96 -15.77
C GLY A 287 29.28 -23.90 -16.59
N ILE A 288 29.13 -22.65 -16.07
CA ILE A 288 28.66 -21.55 -16.91
C ILE A 288 29.66 -21.24 -18.01
N ASP A 289 29.16 -21.14 -19.24
CA ASP A 289 29.92 -20.56 -20.33
C ASP A 289 30.15 -19.07 -20.07
N LYS A 290 31.41 -18.72 -19.75
CA LYS A 290 31.83 -17.33 -19.47
C LYS A 290 32.19 -16.56 -20.72
N SER A 291 32.15 -17.19 -21.90
CA SER A 291 32.49 -16.54 -23.17
C SER A 291 31.43 -15.57 -23.66
N ASN A 292 30.17 -15.75 -23.20
CA ASN A 292 29.04 -14.91 -23.59
C ASN A 292 28.24 -14.50 -22.34
N LEU A 293 28.69 -13.45 -21.65
CA LEU A 293 28.08 -12.91 -20.43
C LEU A 293 27.66 -11.48 -20.64
N ILE A 294 26.44 -11.16 -20.18
CA ILE A 294 25.92 -9.79 -20.05
C ILE A 294 26.00 -9.38 -18.57
N LYS A 295 26.55 -8.21 -18.29
CA LYS A 295 26.58 -7.66 -16.93
C LYS A 295 25.25 -7.00 -16.60
N VAL A 296 24.65 -7.43 -15.47
CA VAL A 296 23.36 -6.97 -14.98
C VAL A 296 23.52 -6.51 -13.52
N GLN A 297 22.95 -5.35 -13.17
CA GLN A 297 22.92 -4.91 -11.77
C GLN A 297 21.95 -5.76 -10.95
N GLU A 298 22.31 -6.05 -9.70
CA GLU A 298 21.51 -6.92 -8.82
C GLU A 298 20.08 -6.39 -8.59
N ASP A 299 19.88 -5.07 -8.67
CA ASP A 299 18.58 -4.42 -8.48
C ASP A 299 17.80 -4.18 -9.78
N GLN A 300 18.33 -4.53 -10.96
CA GLN A 300 17.62 -4.43 -12.23
C GLN A 300 16.47 -5.42 -12.31
N PHE A 301 15.33 -4.98 -12.88
CA PHE A 301 14.22 -5.86 -13.20
C PHE A 301 14.51 -6.71 -14.44
N ILE A 302 13.92 -7.90 -14.50
CA ILE A 302 14.13 -8.83 -15.63
C ILE A 302 13.78 -8.16 -16.97
N GLU A 303 12.71 -7.36 -17.04
CA GLU A 303 12.29 -6.70 -18.29
C GLU A 303 13.37 -5.78 -18.88
N GLU A 304 14.26 -5.22 -18.05
CA GLU A 304 15.29 -4.28 -18.51
C GLU A 304 16.43 -4.97 -19.27
N PHE A 305 16.74 -6.22 -18.91
CA PHE A 305 17.82 -6.97 -19.54
C PHE A 305 17.36 -8.16 -20.38
N LEU A 306 16.09 -8.58 -20.28
CA LEU A 306 15.50 -9.65 -21.06
C LEU A 306 15.71 -9.52 -22.57
N PRO A 307 15.51 -8.33 -23.20
CA PRO A 307 15.74 -8.18 -24.64
C PRO A 307 17.17 -8.52 -25.07
N GLN A 308 18.17 -8.18 -24.25
CA GLN A 308 19.57 -8.47 -24.54
C GLN A 308 19.84 -9.98 -24.49
N ILE A 309 19.26 -10.69 -23.51
CA ILE A 309 19.40 -12.15 -23.40
C ILE A 309 18.74 -12.84 -24.59
N VAL A 310 17.51 -12.44 -24.94
CA VAL A 310 16.76 -13.04 -26.06
C VAL A 310 17.52 -12.88 -27.38
N CYS A 311 18.16 -11.74 -27.62
CA CYS A 311 18.92 -11.47 -28.84
C CYS A 311 20.26 -12.23 -28.90
N THR A 312 20.90 -12.47 -27.76
CA THR A 312 22.28 -13.00 -27.72
C THR A 312 22.40 -14.43 -27.19
N SER A 313 21.32 -14.98 -26.62
CA SER A 313 21.32 -16.24 -25.85
C SER A 313 22.39 -16.28 -24.75
N ALA A 314 22.80 -15.11 -24.24
CA ALA A 314 23.85 -14.97 -23.25
C ALA A 314 23.32 -15.32 -21.83
N ASN A 315 24.25 -15.74 -20.96
CA ASN A 315 23.99 -15.78 -19.52
C ASN A 315 24.25 -14.40 -18.88
N CYS A 316 23.77 -14.18 -17.68
CA CYS A 316 24.01 -12.92 -16.96
C CYS A 316 25.02 -13.10 -15.84
N GLU A 317 25.93 -12.15 -15.74
CA GLU A 317 26.79 -11.93 -14.58
C GLU A 317 26.16 -10.82 -13.74
N VAL A 318 25.65 -11.17 -12.55
CA VAL A 318 24.99 -10.20 -11.65
C VAL A 318 26.02 -9.55 -10.77
N VAL A 319 26.03 -8.21 -10.77
CA VAL A 319 27.01 -7.39 -10.04
C VAL A 319 26.30 -6.41 -9.10
N ASP A 320 26.96 -6.06 -8.00
CA ASP A 320 26.53 -4.98 -7.12
C ASP A 320 26.91 -3.59 -7.70
N LYS A 321 26.49 -2.52 -7.03
CA LYS A 321 26.78 -1.13 -7.42
C LYS A 321 28.29 -0.82 -7.49
N SER A 322 29.11 -1.62 -6.80
CA SER A 322 30.58 -1.49 -6.78
C SER A 322 31.24 -2.33 -7.87
N GLY A 323 30.47 -3.12 -8.65
CA GLY A 323 30.96 -4.00 -9.71
C GLY A 323 31.42 -5.38 -9.24
N ASN A 324 31.20 -5.76 -7.97
CA ASN A 324 31.54 -7.08 -7.48
C ASN A 324 30.52 -8.11 -7.94
N ILE A 325 30.97 -9.26 -8.38
CA ILE A 325 30.11 -10.36 -8.85
C ILE A 325 29.39 -10.99 -7.64
N LYS A 326 28.06 -11.01 -7.68
CA LYS A 326 27.18 -11.63 -6.68
C LYS A 326 26.69 -13.01 -7.09
N GLY A 327 26.51 -13.22 -8.39
CA GLY A 327 25.99 -14.47 -8.90
C GLY A 327 25.82 -14.47 -10.42
N TYR A 328 25.14 -15.49 -10.90
CA TYR A 328 24.86 -15.69 -12.33
C TYR A 328 23.40 -16.07 -12.54
N ILE A 329 22.85 -15.67 -13.69
CA ILE A 329 21.52 -16.09 -14.16
C ILE A 329 21.71 -16.78 -15.50
N THR A 330 21.26 -18.04 -15.58
CA THR A 330 21.22 -18.77 -16.85
C THR A 330 19.83 -18.69 -17.48
N ASN A 331 19.71 -19.07 -18.73
CA ASN A 331 18.42 -19.17 -19.41
C ASN A 331 17.42 -20.06 -18.65
N LYS A 332 17.91 -21.06 -17.90
CA LYS A 332 17.06 -21.94 -17.10
C LYS A 332 16.40 -21.19 -15.94
N GLU A 333 17.17 -20.47 -15.10
CA GLU A 333 16.64 -19.69 -14.00
C GLU A 333 15.67 -18.60 -14.50
N LEU A 334 16.02 -17.97 -15.61
CA LEU A 334 15.16 -16.98 -16.24
C LEU A 334 13.82 -17.60 -16.68
N GLN A 335 13.86 -18.73 -17.37
CA GLN A 335 12.69 -19.43 -17.86
C GLN A 335 11.81 -19.94 -16.71
N GLU A 336 12.41 -20.54 -15.67
CA GLU A 336 11.70 -20.97 -14.47
C GLU A 336 11.02 -19.80 -13.72
N SER A 337 11.66 -18.63 -13.67
CA SER A 337 11.09 -17.45 -13.02
C SER A 337 9.93 -16.80 -13.79
N LEU A 338 9.95 -16.90 -15.12
CA LEU A 338 8.93 -16.30 -16.00
C LEU A 338 7.79 -17.27 -16.32
N THR A 339 8.04 -18.58 -16.27
CA THR A 339 6.98 -19.57 -16.51
C THR A 339 6.08 -19.69 -15.30
N LYS A 340 4.79 -19.78 -15.57
CA LYS A 340 3.76 -19.98 -14.53
C LYS A 340 3.89 -21.41 -13.98
N SER A 341 4.04 -21.53 -12.67
CA SER A 341 3.88 -22.82 -11.97
C SER A 341 2.40 -23.14 -11.82
#